data_4e0bf16ca8778b98fc4953df72e50fac
#
_entry.id   4e0bf16ca8778b98fc4953df72e50fac
#
_cell.length_a   1.000
_cell.length_b   1.000
_cell.length_c   1.000
_cell.angle_alpha   90.00
_cell.angle_beta   90.00
_cell.angle_gamma   90.00
#
_symmetry.space_group_name_H-M   'P 1'
#
loop_
_entity.id
_entity.type
_entity.pdbx_description
1 polymer ?
#
loop_
_entity_poly.entity_id
_entity_poly.type
_entity_poly.pdbx_seq_one_letter_code
_entity_poly.pdbx_strand_id
1 'polypeptide(L)'
;MKTQDFYYDLPEELIAQDPLEDRSSSRLLVLDKKSGAVSHHVFKEIIDYLHEGDCLVINDTKVIPARLIGSKVGTIAKIEILLLKRKSDNTWETLVKPGKKAKVGAKISFGDGLLIGEVIDIVEEGNRLIRFTYDGIFEEILDQLGQMPLPPYITHQLEDKNRYQTVYAKHNGSAAAPTAGLHFTPELLEAIKKKGVDIASVTLHVGLGTFRPVKVDEITEHHMHSEFFQITEEAAQKINHAKENGGRVICVGTTSCRTIESAADEDGYLKACSGWTEIFIYPGYKFKVLDCLITNFHLPESTLVMLVSALAGREHVLAAYEEAVKERYRFFSFGDAMFIQ
;
A
#
# COMPACT_ATOMS: atom_id res chain seq x y z
N MET A 1 11.63 22.20 4.17
CA MET A 1 12.24 21.04 3.48
C MET A 1 11.49 20.83 2.18
N LYS A 2 12.24 20.71 1.09
CA LYS A 2 11.66 20.67 -0.24
C LYS A 2 11.46 19.21 -0.72
N THR A 3 10.51 19.00 -1.63
CA THR A 3 10.28 17.72 -2.27
C THR A 3 11.54 17.22 -2.98
N GLN A 4 12.28 18.12 -3.63
CA GLN A 4 13.55 17.81 -4.30
C GLN A 4 14.66 17.31 -3.37
N ASP A 5 14.57 17.58 -2.06
CA ASP A 5 15.53 17.06 -1.08
C ASP A 5 15.50 15.53 -0.96
N PHE A 6 14.47 14.89 -1.52
CA PHE A 6 14.26 13.44 -1.55
C PHE A 6 14.46 12.83 -2.93
N TYR A 7 15.12 13.57 -3.82
CA TYR A 7 15.48 13.07 -5.13
C TYR A 7 16.68 12.13 -5.04
N TYR A 8 16.65 11.07 -5.84
CA TYR A 8 17.77 10.20 -6.19
C TYR A 8 17.60 9.74 -7.63
N ASP A 9 18.70 9.41 -8.30
CA ASP A 9 18.64 8.93 -9.68
C ASP A 9 18.22 7.46 -9.72
N LEU A 10 17.09 7.16 -10.36
CA LEU A 10 16.56 5.82 -10.51
C LEU A 10 16.46 5.43 -11.98
N PRO A 11 17.30 4.53 -12.48
CA PRO A 11 17.16 3.96 -13.80
C PRO A 11 15.83 3.23 -13.99
N GLU A 12 15.12 3.52 -15.08
CA GLU A 12 13.78 2.97 -15.34
C GLU A 12 13.79 1.43 -15.42
N GLU A 13 14.87 0.83 -15.91
CA GLU A 13 15.03 -0.61 -16.00
C GLU A 13 15.09 -1.33 -14.65
N LEU A 14 15.29 -0.62 -13.54
CA LEU A 14 15.24 -1.19 -12.19
C LEU A 14 13.81 -1.26 -11.63
N ILE A 15 12.84 -0.64 -12.26
CA ILE A 15 11.44 -0.71 -11.87
C ILE A 15 10.88 -2.09 -12.25
N ALA A 16 10.59 -2.89 -11.23
CA ALA A 16 10.12 -4.26 -11.44
C ALA A 16 8.72 -4.29 -12.08
N GLN A 17 8.60 -4.97 -13.21
CA GLN A 17 7.33 -5.13 -13.93
C GLN A 17 6.59 -6.40 -13.53
N ASP A 18 7.32 -7.44 -13.13
CA ASP A 18 6.78 -8.75 -12.81
C ASP A 18 7.23 -9.20 -11.43
N PRO A 19 6.36 -9.93 -10.67
CA PRO A 19 6.76 -10.53 -9.42
C PRO A 19 7.69 -11.72 -9.65
N LEU A 20 8.59 -11.99 -8.69
CA LEU A 20 9.39 -13.20 -8.69
C LEU A 20 8.49 -14.43 -8.48
N GLU A 21 8.86 -15.57 -9.03
CA GLU A 21 8.12 -16.82 -8.87
C GLU A 21 8.02 -17.20 -7.38
N ASP A 22 9.15 -17.27 -6.70
CA ASP A 22 9.19 -17.39 -5.22
C ASP A 22 9.23 -16.01 -4.59
N ARG A 23 8.18 -15.68 -3.82
CA ARG A 23 8.02 -14.38 -3.14
C ARG A 23 9.18 -14.08 -2.19
N SER A 24 9.63 -15.08 -1.45
CA SER A 24 10.68 -14.94 -0.42
C SER A 24 12.10 -14.94 -0.96
N SER A 25 12.28 -15.15 -2.26
CA SER A 25 13.57 -15.11 -2.94
C SER A 25 14.03 -13.71 -3.36
N SER A 26 13.21 -12.67 -3.15
CA SER A 26 13.62 -11.29 -3.37
C SER A 26 14.84 -10.93 -2.51
N ARG A 27 15.61 -9.94 -2.94
CA ARG A 27 16.73 -9.43 -2.15
C ARG A 27 16.22 -8.60 -0.97
N LEU A 28 17.00 -8.54 0.07
CA LEU A 28 16.76 -7.75 1.27
C LEU A 28 17.98 -6.89 1.57
N LEU A 29 17.80 -5.57 1.55
CA LEU A 29 18.80 -4.64 2.06
C LEU A 29 18.45 -4.32 3.52
N VAL A 30 19.36 -4.60 4.42
CA VAL A 30 19.20 -4.25 5.84
C VAL A 30 19.94 -2.94 6.10
N LEU A 31 19.22 -1.95 6.63
CA LEU A 31 19.75 -0.64 7.02
C LEU A 31 19.70 -0.47 8.53
N ASP A 32 20.87 -0.30 9.16
CA ASP A 32 20.95 0.16 10.54
C ASP A 32 20.68 1.67 10.58
N LYS A 33 19.56 2.06 11.19
CA LYS A 33 19.11 3.46 11.21
C LYS A 33 20.02 4.38 12.01
N LYS A 34 20.81 3.86 12.93
CA LYS A 34 21.71 4.66 13.78
C LYS A 34 23.02 4.96 13.08
N SER A 35 23.63 3.97 12.45
CA SER A 35 24.94 4.08 11.80
C SER A 35 24.87 4.36 10.31
N GLY A 36 23.75 4.09 9.65
CA GLY A 36 23.62 4.12 8.20
C GLY A 36 24.26 2.92 7.49
N ALA A 37 24.77 1.95 8.24
CA ALA A 37 25.40 0.75 7.67
C ALA A 37 24.35 -0.12 6.95
N VAL A 38 24.75 -0.64 5.78
CA VAL A 38 23.89 -1.52 4.98
C VAL A 38 24.52 -2.91 4.84
N SER A 39 23.66 -3.93 4.73
CA SER A 39 24.06 -5.30 4.38
C SER A 39 23.03 -5.93 3.43
N HIS A 40 23.47 -6.90 2.66
CA HIS A 40 22.70 -7.51 1.57
C HIS A 40 22.38 -8.96 1.88
N HIS A 41 21.12 -9.32 1.73
CA HIS A 41 20.55 -10.62 2.08
C HIS A 41 19.48 -11.05 1.07
N VAL A 42 18.87 -12.21 1.32
CA VAL A 42 17.65 -12.67 0.67
C VAL A 42 16.50 -12.55 1.65
N PHE A 43 15.31 -12.21 1.19
CA PHE A 43 14.18 -11.87 2.06
C PHE A 43 13.83 -12.95 3.09
N LYS A 44 13.94 -14.23 2.73
CA LYS A 44 13.70 -15.34 3.67
C LYS A 44 14.60 -15.30 4.92
N GLU A 45 15.74 -14.61 4.86
CA GLU A 45 16.65 -14.41 5.99
C GLU A 45 16.17 -13.35 6.97
N ILE A 46 15.04 -12.67 6.69
CA ILE A 46 14.42 -11.70 7.63
C ILE A 46 14.18 -12.34 9.00
N ILE A 47 13.90 -13.63 9.04
CA ILE A 47 13.68 -14.37 10.28
C ILE A 47 14.89 -14.30 11.24
N ASP A 48 16.10 -14.14 10.73
CA ASP A 48 17.32 -14.06 11.54
C ASP A 48 17.42 -12.72 12.29
N TYR A 49 16.70 -11.70 11.80
CA TYR A 49 16.63 -10.37 12.38
C TYR A 49 15.46 -10.18 13.37
N LEU A 50 14.56 -11.14 13.45
CA LEU A 50 13.42 -11.11 14.38
C LEU A 50 13.77 -11.86 15.65
N HIS A 51 13.29 -11.37 16.81
CA HIS A 51 13.58 -11.96 18.12
C HIS A 51 12.27 -12.39 18.80
N GLU A 52 12.37 -13.37 19.68
CA GLU A 52 11.26 -13.73 20.57
C GLU A 52 10.77 -12.50 21.34
N GLY A 53 9.45 -12.31 21.39
CA GLY A 53 8.80 -11.16 22.00
C GLY A 53 8.60 -9.95 21.06
N ASP A 54 9.17 -9.96 19.85
CA ASP A 54 8.83 -8.95 18.83
C ASP A 54 7.37 -9.12 18.37
N CYS A 55 6.77 -8.03 17.88
CA CYS A 55 5.47 -8.04 17.21
C CYS A 55 5.60 -7.58 15.76
N LEU A 56 5.27 -8.46 14.83
CA LEU A 56 5.20 -8.15 13.40
C LEU A 56 3.80 -7.66 13.05
N VAL A 57 3.69 -6.41 12.62
CA VAL A 57 2.41 -5.78 12.25
C VAL A 57 2.21 -5.84 10.74
N ILE A 58 1.15 -6.52 10.30
CA ILE A 58 0.81 -6.73 8.89
C ILE A 58 -0.51 -6.05 8.55
N ASN A 59 -0.64 -5.59 7.30
CA ASN A 59 -1.90 -5.03 6.78
C ASN A 59 -2.65 -6.11 5.99
N ASP A 60 -3.78 -6.57 6.51
CA ASP A 60 -4.58 -7.66 5.95
C ASP A 60 -5.64 -7.20 4.93
N THR A 61 -5.52 -5.97 4.45
CA THR A 61 -6.40 -5.49 3.40
C THR A 61 -6.31 -6.33 2.14
N LYS A 62 -7.45 -6.50 1.47
CA LYS A 62 -7.56 -7.23 0.20
C LYS A 62 -7.90 -6.27 -0.93
N VAL A 63 -7.12 -6.35 -2.01
CA VAL A 63 -7.39 -5.57 -3.23
C VAL A 63 -8.62 -6.13 -3.91
N ILE A 64 -9.55 -5.23 -4.25
CA ILE A 64 -10.71 -5.57 -5.07
C ILE A 64 -10.36 -5.38 -6.55
N PRO A 65 -10.94 -6.13 -7.47
CA PRO A 65 -10.75 -5.94 -8.92
C PRO A 65 -11.48 -4.66 -9.38
N ALA A 66 -10.98 -3.54 -8.92
CA ALA A 66 -11.64 -2.23 -8.98
C ALA A 66 -11.61 -1.56 -10.36
N ARG A 67 -10.85 -2.11 -11.31
CA ARG A 67 -10.72 -1.57 -12.67
C ARG A 67 -11.73 -2.24 -13.59
N LEU A 68 -12.68 -1.46 -14.10
CA LEU A 68 -13.74 -1.90 -14.98
C LEU A 68 -13.58 -1.27 -16.36
N ILE A 69 -13.69 -2.09 -17.41
CA ILE A 69 -13.67 -1.64 -18.79
C ILE A 69 -15.04 -1.90 -19.40
N GLY A 70 -15.71 -0.83 -19.83
CA GLY A 70 -17.03 -0.90 -20.42
C GLY A 70 -17.14 -0.03 -21.66
N SER A 71 -18.35 0.08 -22.18
CA SER A 71 -18.69 0.91 -23.31
C SER A 71 -19.82 1.88 -22.95
N LYS A 72 -19.72 3.11 -23.43
CA LYS A 72 -20.84 4.07 -23.27
C LYS A 72 -22.04 3.53 -24.03
N VAL A 73 -23.18 3.43 -23.35
CA VAL A 73 -24.43 2.92 -23.94
C VAL A 73 -24.78 3.69 -25.21
N GLY A 74 -25.13 2.96 -26.28
CA GLY A 74 -25.44 3.52 -27.59
C GLY A 74 -24.22 3.94 -28.43
N THR A 75 -23.00 3.60 -27.99
CA THR A 75 -21.76 3.88 -28.73
C THR A 75 -20.74 2.75 -28.56
N ILE A 76 -19.70 2.72 -29.40
CA ILE A 76 -18.55 1.81 -29.27
C ILE A 76 -17.42 2.42 -28.41
N ALA A 77 -17.66 3.57 -27.79
CA ALA A 77 -16.63 4.28 -27.05
C ALA A 77 -16.27 3.54 -25.76
N LYS A 78 -15.05 3.01 -25.69
CA LYS A 78 -14.51 2.40 -24.48
C LYS A 78 -14.36 3.45 -23.37
N ILE A 79 -14.74 3.06 -22.17
CA ILE A 79 -14.58 3.84 -20.95
C ILE A 79 -14.00 2.92 -19.88
N GLU A 80 -12.91 3.35 -19.29
CA GLU A 80 -12.31 2.72 -18.13
C GLU A 80 -12.80 3.42 -16.87
N ILE A 81 -13.23 2.66 -15.90
CA ILE A 81 -13.60 3.14 -14.55
C ILE A 81 -12.71 2.45 -13.53
N LEU A 82 -12.26 3.22 -12.56
CA LEU A 82 -11.54 2.72 -11.42
C LEU A 82 -12.28 3.12 -10.15
N LEU A 83 -12.78 2.13 -9.42
CA LEU A 83 -13.50 2.32 -8.17
C LEU A 83 -12.53 2.83 -7.10
N LEU A 84 -12.87 3.94 -6.43
CA LEU A 84 -12.03 4.56 -5.40
C LEU A 84 -12.63 4.38 -4.01
N LYS A 85 -13.85 4.86 -3.82
CA LYS A 85 -14.52 4.91 -2.52
C LYS A 85 -15.99 4.60 -2.66
N ARG A 86 -16.48 3.62 -1.89
CA ARG A 86 -17.91 3.33 -1.78
C ARG A 86 -18.59 4.41 -0.95
N LYS A 87 -19.65 5.01 -1.49
CA LYS A 87 -20.43 6.06 -0.83
C LYS A 87 -21.76 5.52 -0.27
N SER A 88 -22.32 4.52 -0.94
CA SER A 88 -23.50 3.76 -0.52
C SER A 88 -23.46 2.37 -1.19
N ASP A 89 -24.47 1.53 -0.97
CA ASP A 89 -24.51 0.15 -1.45
C ASP A 89 -24.23 0.00 -2.94
N ASN A 90 -24.73 0.92 -3.75
CA ASN A 90 -24.59 0.88 -5.20
C ASN A 90 -23.91 2.13 -5.80
N THR A 91 -23.35 3.02 -4.99
CA THR A 91 -22.77 4.27 -5.46
C THR A 91 -21.31 4.38 -5.06
N TRP A 92 -20.47 4.69 -6.04
CA TRP A 92 -19.02 4.79 -5.89
C TRP A 92 -18.48 6.10 -6.44
N GLU A 93 -17.51 6.64 -5.74
CA GLU A 93 -16.61 7.63 -6.31
C GLU A 93 -15.56 6.90 -7.14
N THR A 94 -15.31 7.40 -8.35
CA THR A 94 -14.52 6.69 -9.36
C THR A 94 -13.63 7.65 -10.16
N LEU A 95 -12.47 7.16 -10.60
CA LEU A 95 -11.74 7.75 -11.71
C LEU A 95 -12.31 7.21 -13.01
N VAL A 96 -12.47 8.07 -14.02
CA VAL A 96 -13.00 7.68 -15.33
C VAL A 96 -12.10 8.15 -16.45
N LYS A 97 -11.78 7.27 -17.38
CA LYS A 97 -10.93 7.55 -18.53
C LYS A 97 -11.56 7.05 -19.85
N PRO A 98 -11.74 7.89 -20.86
CA PRO A 98 -11.57 9.35 -20.88
C PRO A 98 -12.75 10.10 -20.22
N GLY A 99 -12.44 11.00 -19.28
CA GLY A 99 -13.47 11.75 -18.54
C GLY A 99 -14.42 12.59 -19.40
N LYS A 100 -13.96 13.08 -20.57
CA LYS A 100 -14.77 13.87 -21.52
C LYS A 100 -16.01 13.11 -22.04
N LYS A 101 -15.96 11.77 -22.06
CA LYS A 101 -17.06 10.91 -22.55
C LYS A 101 -18.06 10.54 -21.44
N ALA A 102 -17.67 10.71 -20.18
CA ALA A 102 -18.46 10.36 -18.98
C ALA A 102 -18.96 11.65 -18.30
N LYS A 103 -19.90 12.33 -18.93
CA LYS A 103 -20.63 13.47 -18.37
C LYS A 103 -21.76 12.97 -17.48
N VAL A 104 -22.30 13.84 -16.61
CA VAL A 104 -23.48 13.53 -15.80
C VAL A 104 -24.62 13.04 -16.70
N GLY A 105 -25.29 11.96 -16.30
CA GLY A 105 -26.32 11.26 -17.07
C GLY A 105 -25.78 10.21 -18.06
N ALA A 106 -24.47 10.13 -18.27
CA ALA A 106 -23.91 9.11 -19.15
C ALA A 106 -24.06 7.72 -18.51
N LYS A 107 -24.52 6.75 -19.30
CA LYS A 107 -24.60 5.33 -18.91
C LYS A 107 -23.49 4.52 -19.58
N ILE A 108 -22.88 3.65 -18.80
CA ILE A 108 -21.75 2.82 -19.21
C ILE A 108 -22.13 1.37 -18.91
N SER A 109 -22.01 0.51 -19.91
CA SER A 109 -22.31 -0.92 -19.81
C SER A 109 -21.05 -1.73 -19.72
N PHE A 110 -21.03 -2.70 -18.81
CA PHE A 110 -19.94 -3.65 -18.57
C PHE A 110 -20.50 -5.06 -18.71
N GLY A 111 -19.71 -5.97 -19.31
CA GLY A 111 -20.07 -7.39 -19.46
C GLY A 111 -21.43 -7.60 -20.13
N ASP A 112 -21.64 -6.96 -21.28
CA ASP A 112 -22.87 -7.07 -22.06
C ASP A 112 -24.16 -6.75 -21.26
N GLY A 113 -24.05 -5.79 -20.33
CA GLY A 113 -25.18 -5.33 -19.52
C GLY A 113 -25.30 -5.97 -18.15
N LEU A 114 -24.36 -6.85 -17.77
CA LEU A 114 -24.33 -7.43 -16.43
C LEU A 114 -24.19 -6.38 -15.32
N LEU A 115 -23.48 -5.28 -15.63
CA LEU A 115 -23.35 -4.12 -14.77
C LEU A 115 -23.55 -2.84 -15.59
N ILE A 116 -24.41 -1.94 -15.12
CA ILE A 116 -24.62 -0.63 -15.72
C ILE A 116 -24.25 0.44 -14.70
N GLY A 117 -23.35 1.35 -15.08
CA GLY A 117 -22.99 2.52 -14.28
C GLY A 117 -23.58 3.81 -14.87
N GLU A 118 -24.25 4.61 -14.07
CA GLU A 118 -24.75 5.93 -14.42
C GLU A 118 -23.95 7.01 -13.68
N VAL A 119 -23.36 7.94 -14.43
CA VAL A 119 -22.67 9.10 -13.85
C VAL A 119 -23.70 10.04 -13.28
N ILE A 120 -23.77 10.15 -11.94
CA ILE A 120 -24.75 11.01 -11.26
C ILE A 120 -24.19 12.37 -10.87
N ASP A 121 -22.86 12.48 -10.70
CA ASP A 121 -22.20 13.75 -10.38
C ASP A 121 -20.72 13.75 -10.78
N ILE A 122 -20.10 14.94 -10.78
CA ILE A 122 -18.67 15.15 -10.91
C ILE A 122 -18.19 15.84 -9.63
N VAL A 123 -17.36 15.16 -8.87
CA VAL A 123 -16.87 15.61 -7.58
C VAL A 123 -15.43 16.14 -7.67
N GLU A 124 -14.81 16.40 -6.53
CA GLU A 124 -13.45 16.94 -6.44
C GLU A 124 -12.46 16.19 -7.33
N GLU A 125 -11.42 16.88 -7.78
CA GLU A 125 -10.37 16.36 -8.67
C GLU A 125 -10.88 15.80 -10.01
N GLY A 126 -12.14 16.07 -10.36
CA GLY A 126 -12.77 15.55 -11.57
C GLY A 126 -13.18 14.08 -11.49
N ASN A 127 -13.22 13.48 -10.30
CA ASN A 127 -13.76 12.16 -10.08
C ASN A 127 -15.26 12.13 -10.42
N ARG A 128 -15.79 10.94 -10.75
CA ARG A 128 -17.22 10.74 -11.01
C ARG A 128 -17.87 9.99 -9.87
N LEU A 129 -19.04 10.45 -9.50
CA LEU A 129 -19.94 9.66 -8.66
C LEU A 129 -20.81 8.82 -9.59
N ILE A 130 -20.65 7.49 -9.50
CA ILE A 130 -21.35 6.55 -10.36
C ILE A 130 -22.26 5.68 -9.52
N ARG A 131 -23.53 5.60 -9.94
CA ARG A 131 -24.51 4.68 -9.41
C ARG A 131 -24.55 3.45 -10.30
N PHE A 132 -24.38 2.29 -9.71
CA PHE A 132 -24.42 1.00 -10.40
C PHE A 132 -25.80 0.35 -10.28
N THR A 133 -26.25 -0.24 -11.37
CA THR A 133 -27.44 -1.10 -11.44
C THR A 133 -26.99 -2.48 -11.90
N TYR A 134 -27.37 -3.50 -11.16
CA TYR A 134 -26.98 -4.89 -11.36
C TYR A 134 -28.01 -5.81 -10.70
N ASP A 135 -27.96 -7.09 -11.04
CA ASP A 135 -28.72 -8.17 -10.38
C ASP A 135 -27.74 -9.11 -9.69
N GLY A 136 -28.01 -9.46 -8.42
CA GLY A 136 -27.15 -10.32 -7.62
C GLY A 136 -26.21 -9.59 -6.67
N ILE A 137 -25.01 -10.14 -6.46
CA ILE A 137 -24.00 -9.63 -5.51
C ILE A 137 -22.94 -8.83 -6.28
N PHE A 138 -22.74 -7.58 -5.88
CA PHE A 138 -21.81 -6.66 -6.57
C PHE A 138 -20.37 -7.19 -6.60
N GLU A 139 -19.93 -7.77 -5.49
CA GLU A 139 -18.58 -8.32 -5.34
C GLU A 139 -18.32 -9.50 -6.31
N GLU A 140 -19.31 -10.36 -6.54
CA GLU A 140 -19.22 -11.46 -7.51
C GLU A 140 -19.14 -10.93 -8.95
N ILE A 141 -19.89 -9.88 -9.24
CA ILE A 141 -19.85 -9.19 -10.55
C ILE A 141 -18.49 -8.54 -10.77
N LEU A 142 -17.92 -7.91 -9.72
CA LEU A 142 -16.57 -7.35 -9.80
C LEU A 142 -15.51 -8.44 -10.03
N ASP A 143 -15.62 -9.59 -9.39
CA ASP A 143 -14.69 -10.71 -9.59
C ASP A 143 -14.74 -11.24 -11.04
N GLN A 144 -15.91 -11.19 -11.67
CA GLN A 144 -16.11 -11.60 -13.06
C GLN A 144 -15.61 -10.57 -14.07
N LEU A 145 -15.92 -9.27 -13.87
CA LEU A 145 -15.70 -8.20 -14.85
C LEU A 145 -14.45 -7.38 -14.57
N GLY A 146 -14.05 -7.30 -13.30
CA GLY A 146 -13.01 -6.41 -12.85
C GLY A 146 -11.60 -6.94 -13.12
N GLN A 147 -10.70 -6.00 -13.27
CA GLN A 147 -9.25 -6.23 -13.35
C GLN A 147 -8.57 -5.67 -12.10
N MET A 148 -7.45 -6.29 -11.72
CA MET A 148 -6.63 -5.78 -10.62
C MET A 148 -6.07 -4.40 -11.00
N PRO A 149 -6.25 -3.39 -10.13
CA PRO A 149 -5.76 -2.05 -10.38
C PRO A 149 -4.27 -1.97 -10.08
N LEU A 150 -3.44 -2.38 -11.03
CA LEU A 150 -1.99 -2.26 -10.88
C LEU A 150 -1.56 -0.79 -10.87
N PRO A 151 -0.49 -0.45 -10.14
CA PRO A 151 0.12 0.87 -10.19
C PRO A 151 0.47 1.29 -11.61
N PRO A 152 0.44 2.61 -11.93
CA PRO A 152 0.62 3.09 -13.31
C PRO A 152 1.99 2.81 -13.92
N TYR A 153 3.01 2.54 -13.10
CA TYR A 153 4.36 2.19 -13.55
C TYR A 153 4.50 0.70 -13.91
N ILE A 154 3.52 -0.14 -13.59
CA ILE A 154 3.46 -1.54 -14.04
C ILE A 154 2.65 -1.57 -15.34
N THR A 155 3.34 -1.83 -16.43
CA THR A 155 2.75 -1.88 -17.78
C THR A 155 2.47 -3.30 -18.25
N HIS A 156 3.07 -4.30 -17.60
CA HIS A 156 2.83 -5.70 -17.89
C HIS A 156 1.51 -6.17 -17.27
N GLN A 157 0.79 -6.99 -17.99
CA GLN A 157 -0.43 -7.63 -17.48
C GLN A 157 -0.05 -8.87 -16.68
N LEU A 158 -0.57 -8.99 -15.45
CA LEU A 158 -0.35 -10.18 -14.64
C LEU A 158 -1.11 -11.38 -15.20
N GLU A 159 -0.42 -12.51 -15.35
CA GLU A 159 -1.02 -13.79 -15.69
C GLU A 159 -1.90 -14.30 -14.54
N ASP A 160 -1.41 -14.20 -13.30
CA ASP A 160 -2.16 -14.56 -12.09
C ASP A 160 -2.46 -13.32 -11.24
N LYS A 161 -3.75 -13.01 -11.14
CA LYS A 161 -4.28 -11.89 -10.32
C LYS A 161 -3.84 -11.97 -8.85
N ASN A 162 -3.66 -13.18 -8.30
CA ASN A 162 -3.29 -13.39 -6.91
C ASN A 162 -1.86 -12.98 -6.60
N ARG A 163 -1.03 -12.73 -7.62
CA ARG A 163 0.34 -12.23 -7.40
C ARG A 163 0.36 -10.81 -6.87
N TYR A 164 -0.72 -10.03 -7.05
CA TYR A 164 -0.88 -8.70 -6.45
C TYR A 164 -1.80 -8.73 -5.22
N GLN A 165 -1.68 -9.81 -4.42
CA GLN A 165 -2.30 -9.98 -3.11
C GLN A 165 -1.30 -10.57 -2.13
N THR A 166 -1.37 -10.13 -0.87
CA THR A 166 -0.64 -10.80 0.21
C THR A 166 -1.26 -12.15 0.52
N VAL A 167 -0.48 -13.09 1.03
CA VAL A 167 -0.98 -14.43 1.42
C VAL A 167 -1.94 -14.40 2.61
N TYR A 168 -2.02 -13.26 3.29
CA TYR A 168 -2.89 -13.02 4.46
C TYR A 168 -3.99 -11.98 4.18
N ALA A 169 -4.22 -11.61 2.93
CA ALA A 169 -5.28 -10.66 2.55
C ALA A 169 -6.67 -11.19 2.93
N LYS A 170 -7.43 -10.39 3.69
CA LYS A 170 -8.70 -10.79 4.30
C LYS A 170 -9.84 -9.82 4.03
N HIS A 171 -9.65 -8.53 4.29
CA HIS A 171 -10.70 -7.52 4.27
C HIS A 171 -10.74 -6.75 2.95
N ASN A 172 -11.78 -6.98 2.14
CA ASN A 172 -11.99 -6.29 0.87
C ASN A 172 -12.12 -4.77 1.05
N GLY A 173 -11.56 -3.99 0.12
CA GLY A 173 -11.77 -2.53 0.11
C GLY A 173 -10.59 -1.72 -0.43
N SER A 174 -9.47 -2.36 -0.71
CA SER A 174 -8.26 -1.66 -1.16
C SER A 174 -8.19 -1.54 -2.68
N ALA A 175 -7.72 -0.39 -3.15
CA ALA A 175 -7.38 -0.18 -4.56
C ALA A 175 -5.92 -0.57 -4.88
N ALA A 176 -5.08 -0.82 -3.86
CA ALA A 176 -3.70 -1.24 -4.02
C ALA A 176 -3.29 -2.23 -2.93
N ALA A 177 -2.37 -3.15 -3.25
CA ALA A 177 -1.82 -4.08 -2.28
C ALA A 177 -0.80 -3.41 -1.34
N PRO A 178 -0.71 -3.85 -0.06
CA PRO A 178 0.41 -3.48 0.82
C PRO A 178 1.65 -4.28 0.39
N THR A 179 2.38 -3.74 -0.58
CA THR A 179 3.34 -4.50 -1.40
C THR A 179 4.53 -5.08 -0.64
N ALA A 180 4.92 -4.50 0.48
CA ALA A 180 5.93 -5.10 1.36
C ALA A 180 5.51 -6.48 1.91
N GLY A 181 4.21 -6.72 2.02
CA GLY A 181 3.65 -8.01 2.40
C GLY A 181 3.73 -9.09 1.33
N LEU A 182 3.97 -8.70 0.07
CA LEU A 182 4.07 -9.66 -1.05
C LEU A 182 5.30 -10.58 -0.95
N HIS A 183 6.29 -10.21 -0.16
CA HIS A 183 7.50 -11.01 0.06
C HIS A 183 7.26 -12.22 0.98
N PHE A 184 6.20 -12.20 1.79
CA PHE A 184 5.92 -13.27 2.75
C PHE A 184 5.22 -14.45 2.10
N THR A 185 5.60 -15.65 2.56
CA THR A 185 4.93 -16.91 2.28
C THR A 185 4.24 -17.43 3.56
N PRO A 186 3.22 -18.32 3.45
CA PRO A 186 2.64 -18.95 4.63
C PRO A 186 3.67 -19.67 5.50
N GLU A 187 4.63 -20.34 4.88
CA GLU A 187 5.70 -21.10 5.56
C GLU A 187 6.61 -20.16 6.36
N LEU A 188 6.99 -19.01 5.80
CA LEU A 188 7.82 -18.02 6.49
C LEU A 188 7.07 -17.41 7.68
N LEU A 189 5.78 -17.10 7.54
CA LEU A 189 4.96 -16.58 8.63
C LEU A 189 4.81 -17.59 9.77
N GLU A 190 4.63 -18.89 9.45
CA GLU A 190 4.59 -19.94 10.46
C GLU A 190 5.93 -20.13 11.16
N ALA A 191 7.05 -20.03 10.45
CA ALA A 191 8.38 -20.08 11.04
C ALA A 191 8.63 -18.90 11.99
N ILE A 192 8.17 -17.70 11.62
CA ILE A 192 8.25 -16.49 12.45
C ILE A 192 7.43 -16.67 13.74
N LYS A 193 6.20 -17.17 13.66
CA LYS A 193 5.39 -17.48 14.86
C LYS A 193 6.06 -18.52 15.76
N LYS A 194 6.63 -19.58 15.18
CA LYS A 194 7.37 -20.61 15.95
C LYS A 194 8.60 -20.07 16.65
N LYS A 195 9.18 -18.99 16.14
CA LYS A 195 10.31 -18.28 16.79
C LYS A 195 9.86 -17.45 18.01
N GLY A 196 8.56 -17.34 18.27
CA GLY A 196 8.03 -16.55 19.38
C GLY A 196 7.78 -15.09 19.04
N VAL A 197 7.61 -14.78 17.76
CA VAL A 197 7.22 -13.45 17.26
C VAL A 197 5.70 -13.40 17.10
N ASP A 198 5.05 -12.46 17.74
CA ASP A 198 3.63 -12.22 17.55
C ASP A 198 3.34 -11.60 16.19
N ILE A 199 2.22 -11.99 15.57
CA ILE A 199 1.73 -11.35 14.35
C ILE A 199 0.42 -10.65 14.66
N ALA A 200 0.41 -9.32 14.50
CA ALA A 200 -0.77 -8.47 14.66
C ALA A 200 -1.27 -8.00 13.29
N SER A 201 -2.54 -8.28 12.99
CA SER A 201 -3.17 -7.85 11.75
C SER A 201 -3.93 -6.55 11.97
N VAL A 202 -3.58 -5.52 11.21
CA VAL A 202 -4.33 -4.27 11.10
C VAL A 202 -4.89 -4.15 9.69
N THR A 203 -5.89 -3.30 9.49
CA THR A 203 -6.47 -3.06 8.17
C THR A 203 -6.29 -1.59 7.80
N LEU A 204 -5.74 -1.30 6.64
CA LEU A 204 -5.80 0.02 6.00
C LEU A 204 -6.11 -0.20 4.53
N HIS A 205 -7.21 0.38 4.06
CA HIS A 205 -7.59 0.33 2.66
C HIS A 205 -6.83 1.39 1.88
N VAL A 206 -5.84 0.94 1.12
CA VAL A 206 -4.96 1.81 0.33
C VAL A 206 -5.73 2.42 -0.84
N GLY A 207 -5.75 3.74 -0.90
CA GLY A 207 -6.28 4.49 -2.03
C GLY A 207 -5.24 4.68 -3.14
N LEU A 208 -5.71 5.03 -4.34
CA LEU A 208 -4.81 5.30 -5.47
C LEU A 208 -3.99 6.58 -5.30
N GLY A 209 -4.33 7.43 -4.35
CA GLY A 209 -3.56 8.62 -4.02
C GLY A 209 -2.10 8.32 -3.69
N THR A 210 -1.82 7.13 -3.15
CA THR A 210 -0.46 6.67 -2.84
C THR A 210 0.48 6.64 -4.05
N PHE A 211 -0.07 6.50 -5.26
CA PHE A 211 0.72 6.49 -6.50
C PHE A 211 0.79 7.85 -7.21
N ARG A 212 0.17 8.88 -6.64
CA ARG A 212 0.24 10.22 -7.21
C ARG A 212 1.56 10.90 -6.81
N PRO A 213 2.27 11.54 -7.74
CA PRO A 213 3.46 12.30 -7.39
C PRO A 213 3.08 13.50 -6.50
N VAL A 214 3.98 13.85 -5.60
CA VAL A 214 3.90 15.10 -4.85
C VAL A 214 4.07 16.26 -5.83
N LYS A 215 3.15 17.24 -5.78
CA LYS A 215 3.11 18.36 -6.74
C LYS A 215 3.52 19.69 -6.14
N VAL A 216 3.86 19.71 -4.88
CA VAL A 216 4.26 20.91 -4.14
C VAL A 216 5.77 20.96 -3.96
N ASP A 217 6.33 22.17 -3.92
CA ASP A 217 7.76 22.36 -3.69
C ASP A 217 8.12 22.16 -2.21
N GLU A 218 7.34 22.76 -1.30
CA GLU A 218 7.50 22.58 0.14
C GLU A 218 6.64 21.42 0.63
N ILE A 219 7.27 20.42 1.27
CA ILE A 219 6.56 19.19 1.70
C ILE A 219 5.42 19.47 2.69
N THR A 220 5.53 20.56 3.47
CA THR A 220 4.51 20.97 4.46
C THR A 220 3.20 21.44 3.81
N GLU A 221 3.20 21.74 2.51
CA GLU A 221 2.02 22.13 1.75
C GLU A 221 1.30 20.91 1.15
N HIS A 222 1.89 19.72 1.28
CA HIS A 222 1.27 18.50 0.75
C HIS A 222 0.15 17.99 1.66
N HIS A 223 -1.00 17.69 1.06
CA HIS A 223 -2.15 17.09 1.74
C HIS A 223 -2.26 15.61 1.34
N MET A 224 -2.24 14.74 2.35
CA MET A 224 -2.43 13.31 2.16
C MET A 224 -3.89 13.00 1.86
N HIS A 225 -4.12 11.97 1.05
CA HIS A 225 -5.46 11.43 0.84
C HIS A 225 -5.92 10.69 2.09
N SER A 226 -7.23 10.81 2.37
CA SER A 226 -7.86 10.13 3.49
C SER A 226 -8.04 8.63 3.19
N GLU A 227 -7.56 7.76 4.07
CA GLU A 227 -7.66 6.31 3.95
C GLU A 227 -8.29 5.72 5.21
N PHE A 228 -9.19 4.74 5.02
CA PHE A 228 -9.85 4.06 6.13
C PHE A 228 -8.92 3.05 6.78
N PHE A 229 -8.86 3.05 8.10
CA PHE A 229 -8.13 2.06 8.87
C PHE A 229 -8.96 1.44 10.00
N GLN A 230 -8.54 0.26 10.45
CA GLN A 230 -9.11 -0.44 11.58
C GLN A 230 -8.04 -1.22 12.35
N ILE A 231 -8.10 -1.15 13.67
CA ILE A 231 -7.31 -1.96 14.59
C ILE A 231 -8.28 -2.72 15.49
N THR A 232 -8.13 -4.05 15.55
CA THR A 232 -8.91 -4.90 16.46
C THR A 232 -8.32 -4.89 17.86
N GLU A 233 -9.12 -5.30 18.85
CA GLU A 233 -8.66 -5.45 20.23
C GLU A 233 -7.48 -6.43 20.34
N GLU A 234 -7.54 -7.56 19.62
CA GLU A 234 -6.46 -8.54 19.57
C GLU A 234 -5.15 -7.93 19.04
N ALA A 235 -5.22 -7.18 17.94
CA ALA A 235 -4.04 -6.53 17.36
C ALA A 235 -3.45 -5.48 18.31
N ALA A 236 -4.29 -4.64 18.93
CA ALA A 236 -3.85 -3.65 19.89
C ALA A 236 -3.15 -4.30 21.10
N GLN A 237 -3.73 -5.37 21.65
CA GLN A 237 -3.15 -6.10 22.78
C GLN A 237 -1.79 -6.70 22.44
N LYS A 238 -1.62 -7.35 21.28
CA LYS A 238 -0.33 -7.92 20.84
C LYS A 238 0.75 -6.85 20.72
N ILE A 239 0.43 -5.71 20.09
CA ILE A 239 1.38 -4.62 19.90
C ILE A 239 1.78 -4.00 21.24
N ASN A 240 0.81 -3.69 22.10
CA ASN A 240 1.06 -3.15 23.44
C ASN A 240 1.90 -4.12 24.28
N HIS A 241 1.55 -5.41 24.25
CA HIS A 241 2.28 -6.45 24.99
C HIS A 241 3.76 -6.52 24.59
N ALA A 242 4.07 -6.46 23.29
CA ALA A 242 5.45 -6.44 22.83
C ALA A 242 6.21 -5.23 23.40
N LYS A 243 5.63 -4.03 23.34
CA LYS A 243 6.24 -2.80 23.88
C LYS A 243 6.48 -2.88 25.39
N GLU A 244 5.48 -3.34 26.15
CA GLU A 244 5.55 -3.45 27.62
C GLU A 244 6.61 -4.43 28.08
N ASN A 245 6.92 -5.47 27.28
CA ASN A 245 7.90 -6.50 27.59
C ASN A 245 9.26 -6.29 26.91
N GLY A 246 9.51 -5.11 26.32
CA GLY A 246 10.79 -4.77 25.72
C GLY A 246 11.05 -5.41 24.35
N GLY A 247 10.04 -6.01 23.73
CA GLY A 247 10.04 -6.42 22.34
C GLY A 247 9.91 -5.25 21.39
N ARG A 248 10.21 -5.46 20.11
CA ARG A 248 10.13 -4.43 19.08
C ARG A 248 8.81 -4.55 18.31
N VAL A 249 8.28 -3.41 17.90
CA VAL A 249 7.16 -3.31 16.97
C VAL A 249 7.71 -3.12 15.56
N ILE A 250 7.52 -4.13 14.72
CA ILE A 250 8.07 -4.20 13.36
C ILE A 250 6.91 -4.15 12.38
N CYS A 251 6.78 -3.06 11.63
CA CYS A 251 5.74 -2.95 10.61
C CYS A 251 6.18 -3.55 9.28
N VAL A 252 5.27 -4.28 8.65
CA VAL A 252 5.37 -4.70 7.25
C VAL A 252 4.61 -3.71 6.39
N GLY A 253 5.36 -2.84 5.71
CA GLY A 253 4.86 -1.79 4.86
C GLY A 253 4.56 -0.48 5.57
N THR A 254 4.64 0.59 4.79
CA THR A 254 4.31 1.95 5.24
C THR A 254 2.84 2.10 5.64
N THR A 255 1.96 1.26 5.11
CA THR A 255 0.53 1.23 5.46
C THR A 255 0.30 0.75 6.88
N SER A 256 0.98 -0.32 7.31
CA SER A 256 0.93 -0.78 8.71
C SER A 256 1.48 0.27 9.67
N CYS A 257 2.60 0.90 9.31
CA CYS A 257 3.19 2.00 10.06
C CYS A 257 2.20 3.17 10.23
N ARG A 258 1.63 3.65 9.14
CA ARG A 258 0.66 4.76 9.15
C ARG A 258 -0.58 4.42 9.99
N THR A 259 -1.01 3.17 9.97
CA THR A 259 -2.16 2.72 10.75
C THR A 259 -1.89 2.83 12.26
N ILE A 260 -0.80 2.23 12.74
CA ILE A 260 -0.51 2.22 14.18
C ILE A 260 -0.12 3.60 14.69
N GLU A 261 0.61 4.40 13.92
CA GLU A 261 0.98 5.77 14.29
C GLU A 261 -0.23 6.72 14.33
N SER A 262 -1.25 6.48 13.47
CA SER A 262 -2.51 7.25 13.51
C SER A 262 -3.39 6.91 14.68
N ALA A 263 -3.36 5.68 15.14
CA ALA A 263 -4.25 5.17 16.19
C ALA A 263 -3.68 5.31 17.60
N ALA A 264 -2.36 5.44 17.72
CA ALA A 264 -1.68 5.53 19.00
C ALA A 264 -1.98 6.84 19.73
N ASP A 265 -2.19 6.75 21.04
CA ASP A 265 -2.21 7.91 21.91
C ASP A 265 -0.79 8.53 22.08
N GLU A 266 -0.66 9.56 22.91
CA GLU A 266 0.61 10.27 23.09
C GLU A 266 1.70 9.41 23.76
N ASP A 267 1.30 8.39 24.53
CA ASP A 267 2.20 7.44 25.19
C ASP A 267 2.54 6.25 24.27
N GLY A 268 1.98 6.22 23.06
CA GLY A 268 2.15 5.13 22.09
C GLY A 268 1.36 3.88 22.45
N TYR A 269 0.26 4.01 23.17
CA TYR A 269 -0.64 2.92 23.50
C TYR A 269 -1.77 2.82 22.47
N LEU A 270 -2.13 1.59 22.11
CA LEU A 270 -3.16 1.30 21.13
C LEU A 270 -4.42 0.74 21.78
N LYS A 271 -5.58 1.12 21.23
CA LYS A 271 -6.89 0.55 21.53
C LYS A 271 -7.58 0.11 20.26
N ALA A 272 -8.54 -0.78 20.37
CA ALA A 272 -9.42 -1.11 19.26
C ALA A 272 -10.11 0.16 18.75
N CYS A 273 -9.96 0.45 17.47
CA CYS A 273 -10.54 1.62 16.84
C CYS A 273 -10.64 1.45 15.34
N SER A 274 -11.45 2.30 14.73
CA SER A 274 -11.49 2.49 13.28
C SER A 274 -11.69 3.96 12.97
N GLY A 275 -11.21 4.39 11.82
CA GLY A 275 -11.33 5.80 11.43
C GLY A 275 -10.70 6.07 10.06
N TRP A 276 -10.49 7.34 9.81
CA TRP A 276 -9.83 7.82 8.60
C TRP A 276 -8.52 8.49 8.97
N THR A 277 -7.47 8.22 8.22
CA THR A 277 -6.16 8.82 8.43
C THR A 277 -5.68 9.59 7.20
N GLU A 278 -5.11 10.76 7.45
CA GLU A 278 -4.40 11.61 6.50
C GLU A 278 -2.97 11.84 7.00
N ILE A 279 -2.47 10.93 7.86
CA ILE A 279 -1.15 11.10 8.46
C ILE A 279 -0.07 11.21 7.40
N PHE A 280 0.70 12.28 7.48
CA PHE A 280 1.87 12.52 6.66
C PHE A 280 3.13 12.46 7.53
N ILE A 281 3.92 11.42 7.33
CA ILE A 281 5.15 11.18 8.09
C ILE A 281 6.34 11.60 7.24
N TYR A 282 7.13 12.54 7.74
CA TYR A 282 8.34 13.06 7.11
C TYR A 282 9.39 13.44 8.17
N PRO A 283 10.65 13.72 7.81
CA PRO A 283 11.69 13.99 8.79
C PRO A 283 11.31 15.06 9.81
N GLY A 284 11.51 14.73 11.08
CA GLY A 284 11.03 15.49 12.24
C GLY A 284 9.83 14.87 12.96
N TYR A 285 9.16 13.89 12.32
CA TYR A 285 8.11 13.11 12.97
C TYR A 285 8.71 12.24 14.09
N LYS A 286 8.03 12.18 15.22
CA LYS A 286 8.42 11.32 16.35
C LYS A 286 7.53 10.11 16.39
N PHE A 287 8.09 8.95 16.04
CA PHE A 287 7.36 7.69 16.09
C PHE A 287 6.98 7.34 17.53
N LYS A 288 5.72 6.95 17.72
CA LYS A 288 5.14 6.60 19.02
C LYS A 288 5.21 5.10 19.29
N VAL A 289 5.08 4.29 18.23
CA VAL A 289 4.93 2.84 18.31
C VAL A 289 5.97 2.10 17.49
N LEU A 290 6.30 2.59 16.29
CA LEU A 290 7.18 1.90 15.36
C LEU A 290 8.63 1.85 15.82
N ASP A 291 9.21 0.65 15.85
CA ASP A 291 10.65 0.44 16.09
C ASP A 291 11.41 0.11 14.81
N CYS A 292 10.89 -0.79 13.99
CA CYS A 292 11.52 -1.26 12.76
C CYS A 292 10.51 -1.32 11.61
N LEU A 293 11.00 -1.23 10.38
CA LEU A 293 10.15 -1.22 9.18
C LEU A 293 10.69 -2.16 8.11
N ILE A 294 9.84 -3.06 7.62
CA ILE A 294 10.07 -3.82 6.39
C ILE A 294 9.29 -3.11 5.29
N THR A 295 9.94 -2.73 4.20
CA THR A 295 9.32 -1.98 3.12
C THR A 295 9.94 -2.31 1.76
N ASN A 296 9.30 -1.90 0.66
CA ASN A 296 9.91 -1.88 -0.67
C ASN A 296 10.73 -0.59 -0.85
N PHE A 297 11.51 -0.53 -1.91
CA PHE A 297 12.11 0.73 -2.36
C PHE A 297 11.07 1.61 -3.04
N HIS A 298 11.08 2.90 -2.71
CA HIS A 298 10.06 3.87 -3.10
C HIS A 298 10.55 4.83 -4.19
N LEU A 299 9.59 5.46 -4.90
CA LEU A 299 9.87 6.49 -5.92
C LEU A 299 10.64 7.68 -5.35
N PRO A 300 11.56 8.28 -6.13
CA PRO A 300 12.11 9.58 -5.80
C PRO A 300 11.01 10.60 -5.52
N GLU A 301 11.26 11.51 -4.59
CA GLU A 301 10.36 12.62 -4.24
C GLU A 301 8.95 12.19 -3.78
N SER A 302 8.76 10.91 -3.42
CA SER A 302 7.46 10.41 -2.94
C SER A 302 7.28 10.60 -1.44
N THR A 303 6.02 10.64 -0.98
CA THR A 303 5.68 10.66 0.45
C THR A 303 6.24 9.45 1.20
N LEU A 304 6.46 8.33 0.50
CA LEU A 304 6.97 7.09 1.10
C LEU A 304 8.48 7.15 1.34
N VAL A 305 9.28 7.77 0.44
CA VAL A 305 10.70 8.00 0.74
C VAL A 305 10.88 9.01 1.87
N MET A 306 9.93 9.94 2.03
CA MET A 306 9.91 10.87 3.16
C MET A 306 9.64 10.14 4.49
N LEU A 307 8.72 9.17 4.51
CA LEU A 307 8.43 8.36 5.68
C LEU A 307 9.64 7.53 6.13
N VAL A 308 10.29 6.82 5.22
CA VAL A 308 11.48 6.02 5.56
C VAL A 308 12.65 6.93 5.99
N SER A 309 12.73 8.14 5.43
CA SER A 309 13.69 9.16 5.84
C SER A 309 13.41 9.72 7.24
N ALA A 310 12.15 9.76 7.66
CA ALA A 310 11.79 10.12 9.02
C ALA A 310 12.30 9.08 10.04
N LEU A 311 12.30 7.80 9.65
CA LEU A 311 12.71 6.69 10.53
C LEU A 311 14.24 6.56 10.64
N ALA A 312 14.96 6.64 9.54
CA ALA A 312 16.39 6.33 9.49
C ALA A 312 17.30 7.54 9.24
N GLY A 313 16.70 8.72 9.03
CA GLY A 313 17.44 9.89 8.57
C GLY A 313 17.57 9.93 7.05
N ARG A 314 17.35 11.11 6.47
CA ARG A 314 17.36 11.29 5.02
C ARG A 314 18.68 10.86 4.37
N GLU A 315 19.80 11.22 4.96
CA GLU A 315 21.14 10.93 4.42
C GLU A 315 21.41 9.41 4.37
N HIS A 316 21.06 8.68 5.43
CA HIS A 316 21.20 7.23 5.48
C HIS A 316 20.29 6.54 4.44
N VAL A 317 19.06 7.04 4.29
CA VAL A 317 18.11 6.46 3.32
C VAL A 317 18.58 6.71 1.89
N LEU A 318 18.98 7.93 1.54
CA LEU A 318 19.45 8.24 0.19
C LEU A 318 20.72 7.46 -0.15
N ALA A 319 21.68 7.36 0.78
CA ALA A 319 22.89 6.56 0.59
C ALA A 319 22.56 5.06 0.38
N ALA A 320 21.60 4.52 1.16
CA ALA A 320 21.14 3.13 0.99
C ALA A 320 20.44 2.91 -0.36
N TYR A 321 19.69 3.91 -0.85
CA TYR A 321 19.02 3.85 -2.17
C TYR A 321 20.02 3.94 -3.31
N GLU A 322 21.04 4.80 -3.21
CA GLU A 322 22.15 4.86 -4.18
C GLU A 322 22.92 3.53 -4.25
N GLU A 323 23.19 2.92 -3.09
CA GLU A 323 23.80 1.59 -3.04
C GLU A 323 22.89 0.53 -3.65
N ALA A 324 21.58 0.57 -3.40
CA ALA A 324 20.62 -0.35 -4.00
C ALA A 324 20.57 -0.19 -5.54
N VAL A 325 20.63 1.03 -6.08
CA VAL A 325 20.72 1.29 -7.52
C VAL A 325 22.01 0.71 -8.09
N LYS A 326 23.16 0.97 -7.45
CA LYS A 326 24.47 0.45 -7.87
C LYS A 326 24.52 -1.08 -7.88
N GLU A 327 23.95 -1.70 -6.86
CA GLU A 327 23.86 -3.16 -6.71
C GLU A 327 22.70 -3.76 -7.53
N ARG A 328 21.97 -2.93 -8.32
CA ARG A 328 20.89 -3.34 -9.21
C ARG A 328 19.76 -4.08 -8.48
N TYR A 329 19.33 -3.55 -7.35
CA TYR A 329 18.08 -3.97 -6.73
C TYR A 329 16.90 -3.62 -7.62
N ARG A 330 15.82 -4.36 -7.45
CA ARG A 330 14.53 -4.12 -8.11
C ARG A 330 13.70 -3.18 -7.25
N PHE A 331 13.05 -2.21 -7.90
CA PHE A 331 12.31 -1.15 -7.22
C PHE A 331 10.80 -1.31 -7.34
N PHE A 332 10.05 -0.71 -6.42
CA PHE A 332 8.61 -0.61 -6.30
C PHE A 332 7.88 -1.91 -5.97
N SER A 333 6.59 -2.01 -6.40
CA SER A 333 5.63 -2.99 -5.91
C SER A 333 6.07 -4.45 -6.02
N PHE A 334 6.75 -4.82 -7.11
CA PHE A 334 7.30 -6.16 -7.33
C PHE A 334 8.81 -6.22 -7.16
N GLY A 335 9.37 -5.16 -6.61
CA GLY A 335 10.80 -5.05 -6.35
C GLY A 335 11.26 -5.83 -5.13
N ASP A 336 12.49 -5.52 -4.73
CA ASP A 336 13.14 -6.08 -3.56
C ASP A 336 12.73 -5.35 -2.27
N ALA A 337 13.14 -5.87 -1.14
CA ALA A 337 12.78 -5.37 0.17
C ALA A 337 13.94 -4.63 0.85
N MET A 338 13.57 -3.75 1.77
CA MET A 338 14.45 -3.08 2.72
C MET A 338 13.95 -3.35 4.13
N PHE A 339 14.85 -3.65 5.05
CA PHE A 339 14.58 -3.71 6.49
C PHE A 339 15.36 -2.63 7.21
N ILE A 340 14.65 -1.73 7.88
CA ILE A 340 15.21 -0.62 8.66
C ILE A 340 15.09 -0.97 10.14
N GLN A 341 16.22 -1.11 10.83
CA GLN A 341 16.30 -1.53 12.23
C GLN A 341 17.14 -0.60 13.11
#